data_b91b064cf01430c5ca78ad8bce2e86fa
#
_entry.id   b91b064cf01430c5ca78ad8bce2e86fa
#
_cell.length_a   1.000
_cell.length_b   1.000
_cell.length_c   1.000
_cell.angle_alpha   90.00
_cell.angle_beta   90.00
_cell.angle_gamma   90.00
#
_symmetry.space_group_name_H-M   'P 1'
#
loop_
_entity.id
_entity.type
_entity.pdbx_description
1 polymer ?
#
loop_
_entity_poly.entity_id
_entity_poly.type
_entity_poly.pdbx_seq_one_letter_code
_entity_poly.pdbx_strand_id
1 'polypeptide(L)'
;MSFYESVFILRQDLTTDNAKALCKKFSKILEDDEGKVAKTEYWGLRNLTFKINKNKKGHYFLINSESSGPAILKMEKLLNIDENILRYLTIKISKIEEEPSIIMKEDKGSDRGTRDRRKKTTAAKTEEKEAPDKKEEKKETIKDREKKDIKTD
;
A
#
# COMPACT_ATOMS: atom_id res chain seq x y z
N MET A 1 22.48 12.21 22.86
CA MET A 1 21.50 11.65 21.92
C MET A 1 22.18 10.60 21.06
N SER A 2 21.40 9.67 20.50
CA SER A 2 21.90 8.61 19.63
C SER A 2 21.02 8.51 18.41
N PHE A 3 21.55 7.93 17.34
CA PHE A 3 20.77 7.73 16.12
C PHE A 3 20.05 6.39 16.16
N TYR A 4 18.79 6.42 15.76
CA TYR A 4 17.92 5.24 15.71
C TYR A 4 17.20 5.17 14.36
N GLU A 5 17.05 3.93 13.92
CA GLU A 5 16.21 3.59 12.78
C GLU A 5 15.04 2.75 13.26
N SER A 6 13.83 3.20 13.03
CA SER A 6 12.61 2.52 13.42
C SER A 6 11.78 2.17 12.19
N VAL A 7 11.57 0.88 11.98
CA VAL A 7 10.68 0.36 10.93
C VAL A 7 9.42 -0.18 11.58
N PHE A 8 8.25 0.19 11.08
CA PHE A 8 6.99 -0.35 11.57
C PHE A 8 6.01 -0.62 10.45
N ILE A 9 5.13 -1.56 10.70
CA ILE A 9 4.16 -2.09 9.75
C ILE A 9 2.77 -1.82 10.30
N LEU A 10 1.96 -1.11 9.53
CA LEU A 10 0.57 -0.83 9.84
C LEU A 10 -0.37 -1.81 9.13
N ARG A 11 -1.59 -1.93 9.64
CA ARG A 11 -2.66 -2.76 9.08
C ARG A 11 -2.97 -2.37 7.64
N GLN A 12 -3.35 -3.38 6.84
CA GLN A 12 -3.67 -3.20 5.41
C GLN A 12 -4.98 -2.45 5.13
N ASP A 13 -5.89 -2.43 6.08
CA ASP A 13 -7.23 -1.82 5.98
C ASP A 13 -7.23 -0.30 6.22
N LEU A 14 -6.10 0.26 6.66
CA LEU A 14 -5.92 1.70 6.76
C LEU A 14 -5.81 2.35 5.38
N THR A 15 -6.39 3.54 5.25
CA THR A 15 -6.10 4.38 4.08
C THR A 15 -4.68 4.92 4.15
N THR A 16 -4.09 5.22 3.01
CA THR A 16 -2.73 5.80 2.93
C THR A 16 -2.59 7.07 3.77
N ASP A 17 -3.65 7.89 3.80
CA ASP A 17 -3.62 9.16 4.54
C ASP A 17 -3.67 8.93 6.05
N ASN A 18 -4.50 8.00 6.52
CA ASN A 18 -4.53 7.60 7.93
C ASN A 18 -3.21 6.96 8.36
N ALA A 19 -2.63 6.13 7.52
CA ALA A 19 -1.32 5.53 7.79
C ALA A 19 -0.21 6.60 7.91
N LYS A 20 -0.20 7.60 7.02
CA LYS A 20 0.73 8.74 7.12
C LYS A 20 0.46 9.62 8.34
N ALA A 21 -0.80 9.81 8.73
CA ALA A 21 -1.15 10.57 9.93
C ALA A 21 -0.65 9.88 11.20
N LEU A 22 -0.77 8.54 11.29
CA LEU A 22 -0.19 7.76 12.38
C LEU A 22 1.33 7.87 12.43
N CYS A 23 2.00 7.78 11.27
CA CYS A 23 3.45 7.98 11.21
C CYS A 23 3.87 9.34 11.75
N LYS A 24 3.17 10.42 11.36
CA LYS A 24 3.40 11.78 11.88
C LYS A 24 3.16 11.87 13.40
N LYS A 25 2.16 11.15 13.93
CA LYS A 25 1.92 11.07 15.38
C LYS A 25 3.14 10.51 16.13
N PHE A 26 3.74 9.43 15.61
CA PHE A 26 4.93 8.84 16.21
C PHE A 26 6.17 9.72 16.05
N SER A 27 6.33 10.38 14.90
CA SER A 27 7.40 11.38 14.71
C SER A 27 7.30 12.50 15.73
N LYS A 28 6.09 13.03 15.96
CA LYS A 28 5.85 14.10 16.93
C LYS A 28 6.19 13.70 18.37
N ILE A 29 5.95 12.45 18.76
CA ILE A 29 6.31 11.95 20.09
C ILE A 29 7.83 12.04 20.33
N LEU A 30 8.64 11.74 19.29
CA LEU A 30 10.09 11.88 19.37
C LEU A 30 10.52 13.35 19.46
N GLU A 31 9.86 14.22 18.70
CA GLU A 31 10.13 15.66 18.68
C GLU A 31 9.75 16.33 20.02
N ASP A 32 8.63 15.92 20.63
CA ASP A 32 8.16 16.40 21.94
C ASP A 32 9.15 16.05 23.09
N ASP A 33 9.92 14.99 22.93
CA ASP A 33 10.94 14.56 23.89
C ASP A 33 12.37 15.02 23.46
N GLU A 34 12.49 16.18 22.83
CA GLU A 34 13.75 16.81 22.38
C GLU A 34 14.51 15.99 21.30
N GLY A 35 13.86 15.02 20.70
CA GLY A 35 14.41 14.27 19.58
C GLY A 35 14.25 15.04 18.27
N LYS A 36 15.05 14.67 17.27
CA LYS A 36 14.98 15.20 15.91
C LYS A 36 14.69 14.07 14.94
N VAL A 37 13.60 14.18 14.19
CA VAL A 37 13.33 13.27 13.09
C VAL A 37 14.07 13.76 11.85
N ALA A 38 15.07 12.99 11.42
CA ALA A 38 15.89 13.35 10.27
C ALA A 38 15.28 12.89 8.95
N LYS A 39 14.60 11.73 8.96
CA LYS A 39 14.08 11.14 7.73
C LYS A 39 12.85 10.28 8.03
N THR A 40 11.86 10.38 7.16
CA THR A 40 10.67 9.51 7.18
C THR A 40 10.40 8.99 5.77
N GLU A 41 10.28 7.69 5.63
CA GLU A 41 9.94 7.06 4.36
C GLU A 41 8.66 6.25 4.48
N TYR A 42 7.86 6.28 3.43
CA TYR A 42 6.72 5.40 3.23
C TYR A 42 7.02 4.45 2.08
N TRP A 43 7.16 3.17 2.38
CA TRP A 43 7.50 2.14 1.39
C TRP A 43 6.29 1.53 0.69
N GLY A 44 5.08 2.05 0.98
CA GLY A 44 3.86 1.57 0.37
C GLY A 44 3.22 0.38 1.09
N LEU A 45 2.15 -0.13 0.48
CA LEU A 45 1.44 -1.32 0.90
C LEU A 45 2.11 -2.55 0.28
N ARG A 46 2.82 -3.33 1.10
CA ARG A 46 3.60 -4.50 0.65
C ARG A 46 3.05 -5.81 1.18
N ASN A 47 3.28 -6.89 0.44
CA ASN A 47 2.94 -8.23 0.91
C ASN A 47 3.82 -8.62 2.09
N LEU A 48 3.22 -9.25 3.08
CA LEU A 48 3.93 -9.89 4.18
C LEU A 48 4.31 -11.32 3.77
N THR A 49 5.49 -11.78 4.17
CA THR A 49 5.95 -13.16 3.93
C THR A 49 5.01 -14.18 4.58
N PHE A 50 4.47 -13.84 5.75
CA PHE A 50 3.45 -14.62 6.46
C PHE A 50 2.38 -13.69 7.03
N LYS A 51 1.20 -14.23 7.28
CA LYS A 51 0.09 -13.44 7.84
C LYS A 51 0.38 -13.00 9.27
N ILE A 52 0.16 -11.73 9.56
CA ILE A 52 0.21 -11.17 10.92
C ILE A 52 -1.19 -10.66 11.26
N ASN A 53 -1.78 -11.12 12.35
CA ASN A 53 -3.14 -10.76 12.77
C ASN A 53 -4.15 -10.80 11.62
N LYS A 54 -4.14 -11.91 10.85
CA LYS A 54 -4.99 -12.13 9.65
C LYS A 54 -4.69 -11.21 8.46
N ASN A 55 -3.78 -10.23 8.58
CA ASN A 55 -3.37 -9.37 7.47
C ASN A 55 -2.34 -10.07 6.58
N LYS A 56 -2.53 -9.99 5.25
CA LYS A 56 -1.59 -10.49 4.24
C LYS A 56 -0.66 -9.40 3.73
N LYS A 57 -1.03 -8.14 3.92
CA LYS A 57 -0.29 -6.94 3.51
C LYS A 57 -0.16 -6.00 4.69
N GLY A 58 0.75 -5.04 4.59
CA GLY A 58 0.90 -3.96 5.55
C GLY A 58 1.54 -2.74 4.93
N HIS A 59 1.24 -1.58 5.51
CA HIS A 59 1.89 -0.32 5.15
C HIS A 59 3.21 -0.22 5.89
N TYR A 60 4.30 -0.10 5.17
CA TYR A 60 5.64 -0.01 5.75
C TYR A 60 6.10 1.43 5.86
N PHE A 61 6.62 1.78 7.02
CA PHE A 61 7.23 3.07 7.33
C PHE A 61 8.61 2.90 7.93
N LEU A 62 9.50 3.82 7.60
CA LEU A 62 10.81 3.99 8.20
C LEU A 62 10.89 5.39 8.81
N ILE A 63 11.40 5.50 10.03
CA ILE A 63 11.75 6.76 10.68
C ILE A 63 13.20 6.66 11.15
N ASN A 64 14.04 7.58 10.70
CA ASN A 64 15.37 7.80 11.22
C ASN A 64 15.37 9.03 12.11
N SER A 65 15.80 8.87 13.34
CA SER A 65 15.78 9.94 14.34
C SER A 65 17.06 10.01 15.15
N GLU A 66 17.37 11.21 15.60
CA GLU A 66 18.32 11.47 16.66
C GLU A 66 17.54 11.73 17.95
N SER A 67 17.62 10.82 18.92
CA SER A 67 16.77 10.85 20.11
C SER A 67 17.49 10.28 21.33
N SER A 68 16.88 10.52 22.49
CA SER A 68 17.30 9.86 23.74
C SER A 68 16.73 8.44 23.82
N GLY A 69 17.39 7.54 24.55
CA GLY A 69 16.87 6.20 24.81
C GLY A 69 15.46 6.19 25.43
N PRO A 70 15.20 7.01 26.47
CA PRO A 70 13.85 7.14 27.04
C PRO A 70 12.78 7.54 26.04
N ALA A 71 13.06 8.48 25.12
CA ALA A 71 12.12 8.89 24.07
C ALA A 71 11.74 7.73 23.15
N ILE A 72 12.72 6.94 22.73
CA ILE A 72 12.51 5.72 21.94
C ILE A 72 11.65 4.72 22.71
N LEU A 73 11.95 4.44 23.96
CA LEU A 73 11.16 3.52 24.79
C LEU A 73 9.70 3.98 24.95
N LYS A 74 9.48 5.29 25.07
CA LYS A 74 8.13 5.88 25.11
C LYS A 74 7.38 5.66 23.81
N MET A 75 8.03 5.90 22.66
CA MET A 75 7.46 5.64 21.34
C MET A 75 7.14 4.14 21.17
N GLU A 76 8.06 3.24 21.53
CA GLU A 76 7.87 1.79 21.42
C GLU A 76 6.69 1.28 22.28
N LYS A 77 6.52 1.81 23.49
CA LYS A 77 5.35 1.50 24.33
C LYS A 77 4.05 1.88 23.61
N LEU A 78 4.01 3.03 22.97
CA LEU A 78 2.83 3.48 22.23
C LEU A 78 2.62 2.66 20.96
N LEU A 79 3.68 2.30 20.24
CA LEU A 79 3.63 1.38 19.09
C LEU A 79 3.07 0.01 19.48
N ASN A 80 3.41 -0.48 20.68
CA ASN A 80 2.95 -1.79 21.15
C ASN A 80 1.49 -1.80 21.59
N ILE A 81 0.94 -0.67 22.01
CA ILE A 81 -0.46 -0.53 22.46
C ILE A 81 -1.40 -0.23 21.29
N ASP A 82 -0.91 0.41 20.22
CA ASP A 82 -1.74 0.81 19.09
C ASP A 82 -2.13 -0.39 18.22
N GLU A 83 -3.42 -0.71 18.17
CA GLU A 83 -3.98 -1.84 17.44
C GLU A 83 -3.74 -1.77 15.91
N ASN A 84 -3.41 -0.60 15.40
CA ASN A 84 -3.09 -0.39 13.98
C ASN A 84 -1.68 -0.84 13.63
N ILE A 85 -0.82 -1.07 14.63
CA ILE A 85 0.55 -1.54 14.44
C ILE A 85 0.57 -3.06 14.43
N LEU A 86 1.07 -3.65 13.37
CA LEU A 86 1.25 -5.09 13.26
C LEU A 86 2.58 -5.54 13.84
N ARG A 87 3.64 -4.80 13.54
CA ARG A 87 5.00 -5.02 14.03
C ARG A 87 5.83 -3.75 13.97
N TYR A 88 6.84 -3.69 14.81
CA TYR A 88 7.89 -2.68 14.74
C TYR A 88 9.26 -3.28 15.07
N LEU A 89 10.29 -2.60 14.66
CA LEU A 89 11.69 -2.89 14.97
C LEU A 89 12.43 -1.56 15.06
N THR A 90 13.11 -1.32 16.16
CA THR A 90 14.00 -0.16 16.33
C THR A 90 15.41 -0.65 16.53
N ILE A 91 16.36 -0.07 15.81
CA ILE A 91 17.79 -0.36 15.93
C ILE A 91 18.57 0.93 16.16
N LYS A 92 19.61 0.84 16.96
CA LYS A 92 20.58 1.93 17.12
C LYS A 92 21.57 1.87 15.97
N ILE A 93 21.79 2.99 15.30
CA ILE A 93 22.71 3.12 14.17
C ILE A 93 23.83 4.09 14.48
N SER A 94 24.95 3.98 13.78
CA SER A 94 26.11 4.86 13.98
C SER A 94 25.93 6.22 13.31
N LYS A 95 25.25 6.26 12.17
CA LYS A 95 24.98 7.46 11.37
C LYS A 95 23.65 7.32 10.63
N ILE A 96 23.03 8.45 10.34
CA ILE A 96 21.83 8.52 9.49
C ILE A 96 22.29 8.64 8.04
N GLU A 97 21.76 7.79 7.17
CA GLU A 97 21.94 7.90 5.74
C GLU A 97 20.89 8.82 5.14
N GLU A 98 21.32 9.89 4.46
CA GLU A 98 20.43 10.84 3.81
C GLU A 98 19.80 10.27 2.53
N GLU A 99 20.50 9.32 1.89
CA GLU A 99 20.00 8.69 0.68
C GLU A 99 18.71 7.88 0.93
N PRO A 100 17.79 7.84 -0.06
CA PRO A 100 16.65 6.96 0.01
C PRO A 100 17.06 5.50 0.18
N SER A 101 16.32 4.74 0.99
CA SER A 101 16.57 3.32 1.18
C SER A 101 16.50 2.54 -0.14
N ILE A 102 17.18 1.40 -0.20
CA ILE A 102 17.25 0.54 -1.39
C ILE A 102 15.84 0.21 -1.90
N ILE A 103 14.91 -0.03 -1.00
CA ILE A 103 13.51 -0.34 -1.31
C ILE A 103 12.83 0.77 -2.11
N MET A 104 13.12 2.04 -1.78
CA MET A 104 12.60 3.20 -2.53
C MET A 104 13.28 3.39 -3.89
N LYS A 105 14.53 2.92 -4.04
CA LYS A 105 15.25 2.96 -5.31
C LYS A 105 14.70 1.91 -6.29
N GLU A 106 14.38 0.71 -5.82
CA GLU A 106 13.82 -0.38 -6.64
C GLU A 106 12.43 -0.05 -7.20
N ASP A 107 11.55 0.57 -6.42
CA ASP A 107 10.21 0.96 -6.89
C ASP A 107 10.26 1.97 -8.06
N LYS A 108 11.25 2.87 -8.08
CA LYS A 108 11.46 3.80 -9.20
C LYS A 108 12.01 3.13 -10.47
N GLY A 109 12.65 1.97 -10.33
CA GLY A 109 13.21 1.19 -11.45
C GLY A 109 12.19 0.29 -12.14
N SER A 110 11.19 -0.20 -11.43
CA SER A 110 10.22 -1.18 -11.95
C SER A 110 9.13 -0.56 -12.83
N ASP A 111 8.90 0.76 -12.76
CA ASP A 111 7.91 1.44 -13.62
C ASP A 111 8.42 1.69 -15.06
N ARG A 112 9.71 1.48 -15.35
CA ARG A 112 10.27 1.61 -16.71
C ARG A 112 10.18 0.33 -17.55
N GLY A 113 9.93 -0.82 -16.93
CA GLY A 113 9.97 -2.12 -17.61
C GLY A 113 8.64 -2.65 -18.15
N THR A 114 7.49 -2.11 -17.70
CA THR A 114 6.17 -2.70 -18.02
C THR A 114 5.45 -2.00 -19.18
N ARG A 115 5.89 -0.80 -19.59
CA ARG A 115 5.28 -0.08 -20.72
C ARG A 115 5.74 -0.53 -22.10
N ASP A 116 6.90 -1.17 -22.22
CA ASP A 116 7.45 -1.58 -23.53
C ASP A 116 7.04 -2.98 -23.97
N ARG A 117 6.58 -3.83 -23.04
CA ARG A 117 6.15 -5.20 -23.37
C ARG A 117 4.71 -5.29 -23.91
N ARG A 118 3.86 -4.27 -23.66
CA ARG A 118 2.47 -4.22 -24.17
C ARG A 118 2.32 -3.65 -25.59
N LYS A 119 3.36 -2.97 -26.11
CA LYS A 119 3.32 -2.41 -27.47
C LYS A 119 3.82 -3.36 -28.57
N LYS A 120 4.40 -4.52 -28.20
CA LYS A 120 4.98 -5.45 -29.19
C LYS A 120 4.12 -6.69 -29.50
N THR A 121 2.97 -6.83 -28.82
CA THR A 121 2.05 -7.98 -29.06
C THR A 121 0.74 -7.62 -29.76
N THR A 122 0.53 -6.36 -30.14
CA THR A 122 -0.67 -5.94 -30.90
C THR A 122 -0.39 -5.55 -32.35
N ALA A 123 0.86 -5.72 -32.86
CA ALA A 123 1.22 -5.38 -34.22
C ALA A 123 1.47 -6.59 -35.12
N ALA A 124 1.08 -7.79 -34.72
CA ALA A 124 1.27 -8.98 -35.55
C ALA A 124 0.04 -9.89 -35.49
N LYS A 125 -1.12 -9.40 -35.93
CA LYS A 125 -2.24 -10.25 -36.36
C LYS A 125 -3.35 -9.42 -37.00
N THR A 126 -3.09 -8.83 -38.12
CA THR A 126 -4.14 -8.38 -39.03
C THR A 126 -3.57 -8.45 -40.43
N GLU A 127 -3.67 -9.61 -41.06
CA GLU A 127 -3.75 -9.79 -42.50
C GLU A 127 -4.17 -11.24 -42.78
N GLU A 128 -5.18 -11.29 -43.67
CA GLU A 128 -5.81 -12.43 -44.34
C GLU A 128 -7.03 -13.04 -43.59
N LYS A 129 -8.26 -12.76 -44.02
CA LYS A 129 -8.92 -13.14 -45.26
C LYS A 129 -10.30 -12.48 -45.39
N GLU A 130 -10.56 -11.97 -46.58
CA GLU A 130 -11.84 -11.51 -47.12
C GLU A 130 -12.93 -12.59 -47.18
N ALA A 131 -14.12 -12.14 -46.86
CA ALA A 131 -15.47 -12.25 -47.36
C ALA A 131 -15.86 -13.44 -48.32
N PRO A 132 -17.16 -13.59 -48.72
CA PRO A 132 -18.44 -13.15 -48.20
C PRO A 132 -19.52 -14.30 -48.14
N ASP A 133 -20.68 -14.11 -47.61
CA ASP A 133 -22.00 -14.18 -48.23
C ASP A 133 -23.16 -14.51 -47.27
N LYS A 134 -24.13 -13.59 -47.30
CA LYS A 134 -25.57 -13.70 -47.35
C LYS A 134 -26.38 -14.50 -46.34
N LYS A 135 -27.33 -13.71 -45.90
CA LYS A 135 -28.80 -13.93 -45.86
C LYS A 135 -29.44 -14.29 -44.52
N GLU A 136 -30.22 -13.35 -44.14
CA GLU A 136 -31.68 -13.29 -43.95
C GLU A 136 -32.21 -13.88 -42.63
N GLU A 137 -32.76 -12.95 -41.89
CA GLU A 137 -34.20 -12.64 -41.69
C GLU A 137 -34.92 -13.56 -40.68
N LYS A 138 -35.47 -12.90 -39.73
CA LYS A 138 -36.84 -12.81 -39.18
C LYS A 138 -36.75 -12.59 -37.68
N LYS A 139 -37.15 -11.41 -37.18
CA LYS A 139 -38.52 -11.00 -36.81
C LYS A 139 -39.18 -12.00 -35.86
N GLU A 140 -39.53 -11.59 -34.73
CA GLU A 140 -40.65 -10.87 -34.18
C GLU A 140 -40.94 -11.37 -32.76
N THR A 141 -41.06 -10.41 -31.85
CA THR A 141 -42.20 -10.09 -30.99
C THR A 141 -42.65 -11.13 -29.98
N ILE A 142 -42.89 -10.69 -28.81
CA ILE A 142 -44.09 -10.27 -28.10
C ILE A 142 -43.75 -10.26 -26.62
N LYS A 143 -43.70 -9.14 -25.91
CA LYS A 143 -44.72 -8.44 -25.14
C LYS A 143 -45.50 -9.30 -24.15
N ASP A 144 -45.52 -8.75 -22.97
CA ASP A 144 -46.59 -8.73 -21.98
C ASP A 144 -46.99 -10.03 -21.29
N ARG A 145 -46.77 -10.00 -20.00
CA ARG A 145 -47.90 -10.10 -19.06
C ARG A 145 -47.47 -9.65 -17.67
N GLU A 146 -47.96 -8.50 -17.41
CA GLU A 146 -48.41 -7.91 -16.18
C GLU A 146 -49.23 -8.84 -15.27
N LYS A 147 -49.07 -8.51 -13.99
CA LYS A 147 -50.12 -8.34 -12.96
C LYS A 147 -50.88 -9.55 -12.44
N LYS A 148 -50.93 -9.41 -11.15
CA LYS A 148 -52.08 -9.72 -10.22
C LYS A 148 -51.76 -10.90 -9.33
N ASP A 149 -52.07 -10.92 -8.10
CA ASP A 149 -52.74 -10.11 -7.05
C ASP A 149 -52.38 -10.76 -5.73
N ILE A 150 -52.06 -9.96 -4.72
CA ILE A 150 -52.95 -9.52 -3.62
C ILE A 150 -53.54 -10.63 -2.75
N LYS A 151 -53.17 -10.48 -1.44
CA LYS A 151 -53.96 -10.71 -0.22
C LYS A 151 -54.12 -12.12 0.33
N THR A 152 -53.91 -12.07 1.60
CA THR A 152 -54.65 -12.54 2.80
C THR A 152 -54.15 -13.90 3.31
N ASP A 153 -53.72 -14.01 4.47
CA ASP A 153 -54.14 -13.83 5.87
C ASP A 153 -52.92 -13.82 6.78
#